data_a72108818f8094a5e5da015ab2409540
#
_entry.id   a72108818f8094a5e5da015ab2409540
#
_cell.length_a   1.000
_cell.length_b   1.000
_cell.length_c   1.000
_cell.angle_alpha   90.00
_cell.angle_beta   90.00
_cell.angle_gamma   90.00
#
_symmetry.space_group_name_H-M   'P 1'
#
loop_
_entity.id
_entity.type
_entity.pdbx_description
1 polymer ?
#
loop_
_entity_poly.entity_id
_entity_poly.type
_entity_poly.pdbx_seq_one_letter_code
_entity_poly.pdbx_strand_id
1 'polypeptide(L)'
;MNDKARHILEIRILDFLPSELMMLSFHVRMLLHTPFFIISVLGSGVSFSFLKAFSFAGDTAGSEAFWVYSAIASLWAATTLATGLIGYQRFQGTFPYLLLSPQGIPAVFVPLIVSAAFLGLVLGIPASLLFSFLWFHQVVVRPVYLLAILLATLACAASALCLSALYLLTRRASIYEGLILTGVWLISGIVVPLSNFSRPVQLLFCIHPLTVAVKILAAVSAQELVLLCIAACALSICFAIVGSKVVAASFARVRREGDFS
;
A
#
# COMPACT_ATOMS: atom_id res chain seq x y z
N MET A 1 -11.71 -32.95 15.25
CA MET A 1 -12.03 -32.33 13.95
C MET A 1 -12.19 -33.48 12.96
N ASN A 2 -13.38 -33.64 12.39
CA ASN A 2 -13.78 -34.82 11.64
C ASN A 2 -13.05 -34.89 10.28
N ASP A 3 -12.56 -36.06 9.84
CA ASP A 3 -11.78 -36.22 8.58
C ASP A 3 -12.52 -35.68 7.35
N LYS A 4 -13.84 -35.77 7.33
CA LYS A 4 -14.68 -35.12 6.30
C LYS A 4 -14.52 -33.60 6.26
N ALA A 5 -14.38 -32.94 7.41
CA ALA A 5 -14.20 -31.48 7.47
C ALA A 5 -12.81 -31.07 7.00
N ARG A 6 -11.78 -31.86 7.27
CA ARG A 6 -10.42 -31.66 6.72
C ARG A 6 -10.40 -31.82 5.20
N HIS A 7 -11.01 -32.87 4.68
CA HIS A 7 -11.03 -33.14 3.24
C HIS A 7 -11.79 -32.07 2.45
N ILE A 8 -12.91 -31.55 3.01
CA ILE A 8 -13.67 -30.43 2.41
C ILE A 8 -12.87 -29.13 2.46
N LEU A 9 -12.10 -28.91 3.54
CA LEU A 9 -11.25 -27.72 3.68
C LEU A 9 -10.06 -27.76 2.70
N GLU A 10 -9.43 -28.93 2.53
CA GLU A 10 -8.32 -29.15 1.59
C GLU A 10 -8.77 -28.96 0.13
N ILE A 11 -9.92 -29.51 -0.26
CA ILE A 11 -10.48 -29.33 -1.61
C ILE A 11 -10.80 -27.85 -1.86
N ARG A 12 -11.42 -27.14 -0.90
CA ARG A 12 -11.70 -25.70 -1.03
C ARG A 12 -10.44 -24.85 -1.14
N ILE A 13 -9.39 -25.19 -0.42
CA ILE A 13 -8.11 -24.46 -0.50
C ILE A 13 -7.42 -24.71 -1.83
N LEU A 14 -7.42 -25.95 -2.34
CA LEU A 14 -6.81 -26.31 -3.61
C LEU A 14 -7.53 -25.71 -4.82
N ASP A 15 -8.85 -25.54 -4.75
CA ASP A 15 -9.64 -24.87 -5.81
C ASP A 15 -9.58 -23.33 -5.71
N PHE A 16 -9.35 -22.79 -4.51
CA PHE A 16 -9.30 -21.34 -4.26
C PHE A 16 -7.97 -20.73 -4.73
N LEU A 17 -6.83 -21.39 -4.48
CA LEU A 17 -5.51 -20.91 -4.87
C LEU A 17 -5.36 -20.59 -6.36
N PRO A 18 -5.80 -21.45 -7.30
CA PRO A 18 -5.70 -21.14 -8.73
C PRO A 18 -6.57 -19.94 -9.14
N SER A 19 -7.75 -19.76 -8.54
CA SER A 19 -8.62 -18.63 -8.86
C SER A 19 -8.03 -17.30 -8.40
N GLU A 20 -7.44 -17.23 -7.22
CA GLU A 20 -6.79 -16.03 -6.70
C GLU A 20 -5.53 -15.66 -7.48
N LEU A 21 -4.72 -16.64 -7.86
CA LEU A 21 -3.55 -16.43 -8.73
C LEU A 21 -3.96 -15.94 -10.13
N MET A 22 -5.06 -16.45 -10.66
CA MET A 22 -5.61 -16.00 -11.93
C MET A 22 -6.10 -14.54 -11.85
N MET A 23 -6.81 -14.18 -10.78
CA MET A 23 -7.25 -12.82 -10.52
C MET A 23 -6.06 -11.88 -10.31
N LEU A 24 -5.04 -12.30 -9.57
CA LEU A 24 -3.81 -11.54 -9.39
C LEU A 24 -3.12 -11.27 -10.75
N SER A 25 -2.94 -12.31 -11.56
CA SER A 25 -2.35 -12.21 -12.90
C SER A 25 -3.16 -11.29 -13.81
N PHE A 26 -4.48 -11.37 -13.76
CA PHE A 26 -5.38 -10.47 -14.49
C PHE A 26 -5.16 -9.01 -14.09
N HIS A 27 -5.17 -8.70 -12.78
CA HIS A 27 -4.97 -7.34 -12.29
C HIS A 27 -3.57 -6.81 -12.60
N VAL A 28 -2.52 -7.63 -12.47
CA VAL A 28 -1.15 -7.24 -12.85
C VAL A 28 -1.11 -6.85 -14.32
N ARG A 29 -1.68 -7.67 -15.22
CA ARG A 29 -1.73 -7.37 -16.66
C ARG A 29 -2.54 -6.10 -16.94
N MET A 30 -3.70 -5.95 -16.32
CA MET A 30 -4.56 -4.77 -16.47
C MET A 30 -3.82 -3.49 -16.07
N LEU A 31 -3.16 -3.48 -14.92
CA LEU A 31 -2.41 -2.33 -14.42
C LEU A 31 -1.20 -2.00 -15.29
N LEU A 32 -0.46 -3.02 -15.78
CA LEU A 32 0.65 -2.84 -16.70
C LEU A 32 0.23 -2.28 -18.06
N HIS A 33 -0.99 -2.57 -18.53
CA HIS A 33 -1.54 -2.02 -19.76
C HIS A 33 -2.24 -0.66 -19.55
N THR A 34 -2.22 -0.12 -18.35
CA THR A 34 -2.77 1.19 -18.01
C THR A 34 -1.64 2.22 -17.91
N PRO A 35 -1.33 3.00 -18.99
CA PRO A 35 -0.21 3.94 -18.98
C PRO A 35 -0.29 4.96 -17.85
N PHE A 36 -1.50 5.41 -17.52
CA PHE A 36 -1.74 6.32 -16.40
C PHE A 36 -1.22 5.76 -15.07
N PHE A 37 -1.45 4.46 -14.81
CA PHE A 37 -0.98 3.82 -13.58
C PHE A 37 0.56 3.80 -13.53
N ILE A 38 1.21 3.35 -14.60
CA ILE A 38 2.68 3.27 -14.67
C ILE A 38 3.31 4.65 -14.52
N ILE A 39 2.83 5.63 -15.29
CA ILE A 39 3.35 7.00 -15.26
C ILE A 39 3.15 7.62 -13.87
N SER A 40 2.01 7.38 -13.24
CA SER A 40 1.72 7.92 -11.91
C SER A 40 2.59 7.29 -10.83
N VAL A 41 2.82 5.98 -10.87
CA VAL A 41 3.68 5.28 -9.90
C VAL A 41 5.13 5.73 -10.06
N LEU A 42 5.66 5.72 -11.28
CA LEU A 42 7.04 6.17 -11.55
C LEU A 42 7.18 7.67 -11.28
N GLY A 43 6.23 8.48 -11.73
CA GLY A 43 6.21 9.92 -11.52
C GLY A 43 6.18 10.29 -10.04
N SER A 44 5.38 9.61 -9.23
CA SER A 44 5.36 9.80 -7.77
C SER A 44 6.71 9.46 -7.13
N GLY A 45 7.30 8.33 -7.51
CA GLY A 45 8.61 7.91 -7.00
C GLY A 45 9.72 8.88 -7.39
N VAL A 46 9.77 9.29 -8.65
CA VAL A 46 10.76 10.25 -9.15
C VAL A 46 10.58 11.63 -8.51
N SER A 47 9.34 12.14 -8.46
CA SER A 47 9.06 13.43 -7.81
C SER A 47 9.44 13.42 -6.33
N PHE A 48 9.13 12.34 -5.63
CA PHE A 48 9.55 12.15 -4.25
C PHE A 48 11.07 12.07 -4.12
N SER A 49 11.73 11.37 -5.06
CA SER A 49 13.20 11.28 -5.09
C SER A 49 13.85 12.66 -5.22
N PHE A 50 13.36 13.51 -6.11
CA PHE A 50 13.83 14.89 -6.22
C PHE A 50 13.61 15.68 -4.93
N LEU A 51 12.39 15.64 -4.38
CA LEU A 51 12.06 16.34 -3.12
C LEU A 51 13.02 15.93 -2.00
N LYS A 52 13.29 14.63 -1.87
CA LYS A 52 14.15 14.09 -0.83
C LYS A 52 15.63 14.40 -1.10
N ALA A 53 16.10 14.35 -2.35
CA ALA A 53 17.46 14.69 -2.73
C ALA A 53 17.81 16.13 -2.36
N PHE A 54 16.88 17.06 -2.62
CA PHE A 54 17.08 18.46 -2.21
C PHE A 54 17.09 18.63 -0.67
N SER A 55 16.36 17.81 0.08
CA SER A 55 16.37 17.86 1.55
C SER A 55 17.69 17.35 2.16
N PHE A 56 18.42 16.49 1.44
CA PHE A 56 19.74 15.97 1.82
C PHE A 56 20.92 16.74 1.22
N ALA A 57 20.68 17.86 0.56
CA ALA A 57 21.76 18.66 -0.01
C ALA A 57 22.72 19.12 1.10
N GLY A 58 23.86 18.41 1.25
CA GLY A 58 24.88 18.63 2.28
C GLY A 58 25.02 17.56 3.37
N ASP A 59 24.11 16.59 3.47
CA ASP A 59 24.21 15.48 4.42
C ASP A 59 24.38 14.13 3.69
N THR A 60 25.58 13.59 3.72
CA THR A 60 25.89 12.28 3.10
C THR A 60 25.40 11.10 3.94
N ALA A 61 25.21 11.27 5.25
CA ALA A 61 24.81 10.19 6.15
C ALA A 61 23.37 9.72 5.90
N GLY A 62 22.47 10.63 5.49
CA GLY A 62 21.10 10.29 5.15
C GLY A 62 20.92 9.66 3.76
N SER A 63 21.94 9.71 2.90
CA SER A 63 21.85 9.27 1.51
C SER A 63 21.78 7.75 1.34
N GLU A 64 22.26 6.95 2.30
CA GLU A 64 22.28 5.49 2.20
C GLU A 64 20.86 4.86 2.13
N ALA A 65 19.92 5.35 2.92
CA ALA A 65 18.54 4.87 2.95
C ALA A 65 17.63 5.59 1.94
N PHE A 66 18.15 6.52 1.16
CA PHE A 66 17.41 7.36 0.24
C PHE A 66 16.48 6.56 -0.69
N TRP A 67 17.02 5.54 -1.35
CA TRP A 67 16.27 4.72 -2.29
C TRP A 67 15.11 3.97 -1.62
N VAL A 68 15.25 3.62 -0.34
CA VAL A 68 14.20 2.94 0.42
C VAL A 68 13.00 3.85 0.62
N TYR A 69 13.21 5.10 1.03
CA TYR A 69 12.15 6.09 1.17
C TYR A 69 11.41 6.33 -0.15
N SER A 70 12.15 6.44 -1.25
CA SER A 70 11.58 6.62 -2.59
C SER A 70 10.79 5.40 -3.06
N ALA A 71 11.30 4.19 -2.80
CA ALA A 71 10.60 2.94 -3.11
C ALA A 71 9.30 2.82 -2.31
N ILE A 72 9.31 3.15 -1.01
CA ILE A 72 8.12 3.15 -0.17
C ILE A 72 7.11 4.22 -0.63
N ALA A 73 7.58 5.39 -1.08
CA ALA A 73 6.70 6.42 -1.63
C ALA A 73 6.00 5.97 -2.92
N SER A 74 6.72 5.30 -3.83
CA SER A 74 6.16 4.70 -5.04
C SER A 74 5.14 3.60 -4.71
N LEU A 75 5.46 2.76 -3.73
CA LEU A 75 4.59 1.70 -3.25
C LEU A 75 3.28 2.25 -2.68
N TRP A 76 3.35 3.28 -1.85
CA TRP A 76 2.17 3.95 -1.31
C TRP A 76 1.32 4.57 -2.43
N ALA A 77 1.95 5.24 -3.39
CA ALA A 77 1.25 5.80 -4.54
C ALA A 77 0.54 4.70 -5.37
N ALA A 78 1.22 3.57 -5.64
CA ALA A 78 0.64 2.46 -6.40
C ALA A 78 -0.61 1.87 -5.71
N THR A 79 -0.54 1.64 -4.40
CA THR A 79 -1.66 1.07 -3.64
C THR A 79 -2.82 2.05 -3.50
N THR A 80 -2.55 3.35 -3.35
CA THR A 80 -3.59 4.40 -3.29
C THR A 80 -4.28 4.55 -4.64
N LEU A 81 -3.53 4.60 -5.75
CA LEU A 81 -4.08 4.65 -7.10
C LEU A 81 -4.97 3.44 -7.41
N ALA A 82 -4.59 2.24 -6.96
CA ALA A 82 -5.41 1.06 -7.14
C ALA A 82 -6.78 1.20 -6.48
N THR A 83 -6.85 1.83 -5.31
CA THR A 83 -8.15 2.11 -4.66
C THR A 83 -8.95 3.16 -5.43
N GLY A 84 -8.29 4.13 -6.05
CA GLY A 84 -8.92 5.14 -6.93
C GLY A 84 -9.59 4.54 -8.16
N LEU A 85 -9.10 3.39 -8.66
CA LEU A 85 -9.74 2.66 -9.76
C LEU A 85 -11.18 2.23 -9.46
N ILE A 86 -11.55 2.08 -8.19
CA ILE A 86 -12.94 1.79 -7.78
C ILE A 86 -13.85 2.96 -8.19
N GLY A 87 -13.42 4.19 -7.95
CA GLY A 87 -14.14 5.38 -8.39
C GLY A 87 -14.20 5.49 -9.92
N TYR A 88 -13.12 5.12 -10.61
CA TYR A 88 -13.08 5.09 -12.06
C TYR A 88 -14.06 4.08 -12.68
N GLN A 89 -14.24 2.92 -12.06
CA GLN A 89 -15.23 1.93 -12.50
C GLN A 89 -16.66 2.43 -12.37
N ARG A 90 -16.96 3.29 -11.38
CA ARG A 90 -18.25 3.99 -11.31
C ARG A 90 -18.43 4.91 -12.50
N PHE A 91 -17.43 5.69 -12.83
CA PHE A 91 -17.46 6.59 -13.98
C PHE A 91 -17.67 5.84 -15.31
N GLN A 92 -17.06 4.65 -15.45
CA GLN A 92 -17.25 3.79 -16.63
C GLN A 92 -18.59 3.04 -16.64
N GLY A 93 -19.41 3.09 -15.59
CA GLY A 93 -20.64 2.31 -15.47
C GLY A 93 -20.42 0.79 -15.27
N THR A 94 -19.19 0.36 -15.01
CA THR A 94 -18.85 -1.06 -14.77
C THR A 94 -19.03 -1.50 -13.32
N PHE A 95 -19.18 -0.55 -12.41
CA PHE A 95 -19.34 -0.79 -11.00
C PHE A 95 -20.53 -1.71 -10.63
N PRO A 96 -21.72 -1.63 -11.27
CA PRO A 96 -22.82 -2.56 -11.00
C PRO A 96 -22.47 -4.03 -11.23
N TYR A 97 -21.62 -4.33 -12.23
CA TYR A 97 -21.19 -5.70 -12.52
C TYR A 97 -20.31 -6.27 -11.41
N LEU A 98 -19.48 -5.43 -10.78
CA LEU A 98 -18.71 -5.83 -9.60
C LEU A 98 -19.62 -6.12 -8.41
N LEU A 99 -20.67 -5.30 -8.25
CA LEU A 99 -21.65 -5.49 -7.17
C LEU A 99 -22.46 -6.79 -7.30
N LEU A 100 -22.67 -7.24 -8.53
CA LEU A 100 -23.41 -8.47 -8.85
C LEU A 100 -22.49 -9.71 -8.92
N SER A 101 -21.17 -9.54 -8.79
CA SER A 101 -20.24 -10.66 -8.79
C SER A 101 -20.60 -11.67 -7.68
N PRO A 102 -20.69 -12.96 -8.00
CA PRO A 102 -20.92 -14.02 -7.01
C PRO A 102 -19.71 -14.21 -6.08
N GLN A 103 -18.55 -13.80 -6.52
CA GLN A 103 -17.33 -13.75 -5.70
C GLN A 103 -17.47 -12.61 -4.70
N GLY A 104 -17.34 -12.88 -3.42
CA GLY A 104 -17.43 -11.84 -2.39
C GLY A 104 -16.44 -10.69 -2.63
N ILE A 105 -16.72 -9.52 -2.05
CA ILE A 105 -15.96 -8.29 -2.22
C ILE A 105 -14.45 -8.43 -1.96
N PRO A 106 -14.00 -9.13 -0.91
CA PRO A 106 -12.58 -9.34 -0.68
C PRO A 106 -11.89 -10.01 -1.86
N ALA A 107 -12.56 -10.94 -2.54
CA ALA A 107 -12.02 -11.65 -3.70
C ALA A 107 -11.76 -10.73 -4.91
N VAL A 108 -12.38 -9.56 -4.97
CA VAL A 108 -12.14 -8.58 -6.05
C VAL A 108 -11.08 -7.56 -5.64
N PHE A 109 -11.19 -7.00 -4.42
CA PHE A 109 -10.32 -5.89 -4.01
C PHE A 109 -8.95 -6.33 -3.48
N VAL A 110 -8.87 -7.47 -2.80
CA VAL A 110 -7.59 -7.95 -2.27
C VAL A 110 -6.60 -8.25 -3.40
N PRO A 111 -6.95 -9.02 -4.46
CA PRO A 111 -6.05 -9.24 -5.58
C PRO A 111 -5.63 -7.95 -6.31
N LEU A 112 -6.54 -6.98 -6.46
CA LEU A 112 -6.24 -5.68 -7.06
C LEU A 112 -5.17 -4.93 -6.25
N ILE A 113 -5.36 -4.81 -4.94
CA ILE A 113 -4.44 -4.10 -4.04
C ILE A 113 -3.09 -4.82 -3.97
N VAL A 114 -3.09 -6.15 -3.87
CA VAL A 114 -1.85 -6.95 -3.85
C VAL A 114 -1.10 -6.80 -5.18
N SER A 115 -1.81 -6.80 -6.32
CA SER A 115 -1.21 -6.58 -7.64
C SER A 115 -0.57 -5.19 -7.74
N ALA A 116 -1.25 -4.17 -7.23
CA ALA A 116 -0.72 -2.81 -7.22
C ALA A 116 0.50 -2.67 -6.30
N ALA A 117 0.47 -3.30 -5.12
CA ALA A 117 1.62 -3.33 -4.22
C ALA A 117 2.82 -4.04 -4.87
N PHE A 118 2.58 -5.17 -5.52
CA PHE A 118 3.61 -5.89 -6.29
C PHE A 118 4.21 -5.00 -7.39
N LEU A 119 3.38 -4.33 -8.20
CA LEU A 119 3.87 -3.42 -9.24
C LEU A 119 4.55 -2.19 -8.66
N GLY A 120 4.08 -1.67 -7.54
CA GLY A 120 4.76 -0.60 -6.80
C GLY A 120 6.18 -0.98 -6.40
N LEU A 121 6.42 -2.23 -6.01
CA LEU A 121 7.77 -2.76 -5.74
C LEU A 121 8.58 -2.93 -7.02
N VAL A 122 8.00 -3.60 -8.02
CA VAL A 122 8.71 -3.93 -9.28
C VAL A 122 9.11 -2.69 -10.06
N LEU A 123 8.30 -1.64 -10.05
CA LEU A 123 8.59 -0.36 -10.70
C LEU A 123 9.36 0.59 -9.78
N GLY A 124 8.97 0.68 -8.52
CA GLY A 124 9.50 1.66 -7.57
C GLY A 124 10.92 1.34 -7.11
N ILE A 125 11.26 0.08 -6.82
CA ILE A 125 12.59 -0.28 -6.35
C ILE A 125 13.66 0.02 -7.43
N PRO A 126 13.56 -0.49 -8.68
CA PRO A 126 14.56 -0.21 -9.70
C PRO A 126 14.68 1.29 -10.01
N ALA A 127 13.56 2.01 -10.08
CA ALA A 127 13.58 3.45 -10.33
C ALA A 127 14.29 4.22 -9.20
N SER A 128 14.03 3.85 -7.95
CA SER A 128 14.65 4.46 -6.76
C SER A 128 16.15 4.15 -6.66
N LEU A 129 16.55 2.91 -6.98
CA LEU A 129 17.94 2.51 -7.02
C LEU A 129 18.71 3.25 -8.13
N LEU A 130 18.11 3.33 -9.33
CA LEU A 130 18.69 4.06 -10.45
C LEU A 130 18.88 5.54 -10.10
N PHE A 131 17.86 6.17 -9.51
CA PHE A 131 17.93 7.57 -9.09
C PHE A 131 19.02 7.78 -8.02
N SER A 132 19.11 6.89 -7.03
CA SER A 132 20.13 6.93 -5.99
C SER A 132 21.54 6.83 -6.58
N PHE A 133 21.74 5.91 -7.54
CA PHE A 133 22.99 5.76 -8.24
C PHE A 133 23.36 7.01 -9.07
N LEU A 134 22.41 7.56 -9.81
CA LEU A 134 22.67 8.74 -10.66
C LEU A 134 22.94 10.00 -9.85
N TRP A 135 22.29 10.16 -8.68
CA TRP A 135 22.38 11.39 -7.88
C TRP A 135 23.50 11.35 -6.85
N PHE A 136 23.63 10.23 -6.13
CA PHE A 136 24.60 10.08 -5.04
C PHE A 136 25.81 9.23 -5.40
N HIS A 137 25.84 8.64 -6.61
CA HIS A 137 26.88 7.70 -7.07
C HIS A 137 27.10 6.50 -6.13
N GLN A 138 26.11 6.18 -5.31
CA GLN A 138 26.18 5.08 -4.36
C GLN A 138 24.81 4.39 -4.19
N VAL A 139 24.87 3.09 -3.94
CA VAL A 139 23.72 2.28 -3.57
C VAL A 139 24.16 1.36 -2.45
N VAL A 140 23.56 1.52 -1.29
CA VAL A 140 23.80 0.64 -0.13
C VAL A 140 22.57 -0.21 0.09
N VAL A 141 22.73 -1.52 0.13
CA VAL A 141 21.65 -2.47 0.41
C VAL A 141 21.95 -3.15 1.74
N ARG A 142 21.07 -2.94 2.73
CA ARG A 142 21.15 -3.58 4.05
C ARG A 142 19.92 -4.48 4.25
N PRO A 143 20.04 -5.61 4.97
CA PRO A 143 18.90 -6.47 5.24
C PRO A 143 17.72 -5.74 5.91
N VAL A 144 18.01 -4.77 6.78
CA VAL A 144 17.00 -3.93 7.43
C VAL A 144 16.17 -3.11 6.42
N TYR A 145 16.75 -2.73 5.29
CA TYR A 145 16.05 -1.99 4.23
C TYR A 145 15.01 -2.88 3.52
N LEU A 146 15.39 -4.12 3.24
CA LEU A 146 14.46 -5.10 2.65
C LEU A 146 13.32 -5.44 3.61
N LEU A 147 13.64 -5.57 4.89
CA LEU A 147 12.64 -5.78 5.94
C LEU A 147 11.67 -4.59 6.05
N ALA A 148 12.18 -3.35 6.03
CA ALA A 148 11.35 -2.15 6.07
C ALA A 148 10.41 -2.07 4.85
N ILE A 149 10.91 -2.38 3.65
CA ILE A 149 10.11 -2.42 2.41
C ILE A 149 9.02 -3.50 2.52
N LEU A 150 9.36 -4.69 3.00
CA LEU A 150 8.38 -5.78 3.18
C LEU A 150 7.25 -5.37 4.13
N LEU A 151 7.59 -4.79 5.28
CA LEU A 151 6.60 -4.33 6.26
C LEU A 151 5.82 -3.12 5.76
N ALA A 152 6.46 -2.21 5.01
CA ALA A 152 5.77 -1.12 4.33
C ALA A 152 4.79 -1.64 3.27
N THR A 153 5.11 -2.75 2.58
CA THR A 153 4.20 -3.37 1.61
C THR A 153 2.92 -3.87 2.30
N LEU A 154 3.07 -4.55 3.42
CA LEU A 154 1.92 -4.99 4.23
C LEU A 154 1.11 -3.80 4.75
N ALA A 155 1.79 -2.77 5.25
CA ALA A 155 1.16 -1.55 5.75
C ALA A 155 0.38 -0.80 4.67
N CYS A 156 0.97 -0.62 3.49
CA CYS A 156 0.34 0.04 2.35
C CYS A 156 -0.88 -0.73 1.85
N ALA A 157 -0.77 -2.06 1.70
CA ALA A 157 -1.88 -2.91 1.27
C ALA A 157 -3.03 -2.90 2.29
N ALA A 158 -2.72 -2.99 3.58
CA ALA A 158 -3.72 -2.93 4.65
C ALA A 158 -4.44 -1.56 4.71
N SER A 159 -3.68 -0.47 4.55
CA SER A 159 -4.24 0.88 4.52
C SER A 159 -5.09 1.11 3.27
N ALA A 160 -4.70 0.58 2.12
CA ALA A 160 -5.46 0.63 0.89
C ALA A 160 -6.83 -0.06 1.01
N LEU A 161 -6.92 -1.17 1.77
CA LEU A 161 -8.22 -1.79 2.08
C LEU A 161 -9.15 -0.84 2.84
N CYS A 162 -8.64 -0.10 3.81
CA CYS A 162 -9.43 0.91 4.52
C CYS A 162 -9.88 2.05 3.58
N LEU A 163 -9.00 2.51 2.69
CA LEU A 163 -9.30 3.54 1.70
C LEU A 163 -10.35 3.07 0.69
N SER A 164 -10.35 1.79 0.32
CA SER A 164 -11.35 1.21 -0.58
C SER A 164 -12.77 1.44 -0.09
N ALA A 165 -13.00 1.42 1.24
CA ALA A 165 -14.30 1.72 1.82
C ALA A 165 -14.73 3.17 1.57
N LEU A 166 -13.80 4.13 1.65
CA LEU A 166 -14.08 5.53 1.34
C LEU A 166 -14.51 5.70 -0.13
N TYR A 167 -13.82 5.03 -1.06
CA TYR A 167 -14.15 5.07 -2.49
C TYR A 167 -15.49 4.36 -2.80
N LEU A 168 -15.87 3.35 -2.02
CA LEU A 168 -17.17 2.72 -2.13
C LEU A 168 -18.32 3.63 -1.68
N LEU A 169 -18.11 4.43 -0.63
CA LEU A 169 -19.15 5.27 -0.03
C LEU A 169 -19.25 6.67 -0.65
N THR A 170 -18.18 7.15 -1.26
CA THR A 170 -18.06 8.55 -1.68
C THR A 170 -17.95 8.66 -3.19
N ARG A 171 -18.94 9.28 -3.85
CA ARG A 171 -18.94 9.48 -5.31
C ARG A 171 -17.76 10.33 -5.82
N ARG A 172 -17.25 11.24 -5.00
CA ARG A 172 -16.16 12.17 -5.33
C ARG A 172 -14.87 11.84 -4.57
N ALA A 173 -14.62 10.56 -4.32
CA ALA A 173 -13.46 10.13 -3.53
C ALA A 173 -12.11 10.55 -4.15
N SER A 174 -12.04 10.68 -5.49
CA SER A 174 -10.85 11.14 -6.20
C SER A 174 -10.37 12.54 -5.77
N ILE A 175 -11.27 13.39 -5.26
CA ILE A 175 -10.90 14.73 -4.75
C ILE A 175 -10.02 14.60 -3.50
N TYR A 176 -10.28 13.56 -2.68
CA TYR A 176 -9.54 13.33 -1.44
C TYR A 176 -8.26 12.52 -1.64
N GLU A 177 -8.06 11.92 -2.82
CA GLU A 177 -6.92 11.05 -3.11
C GLU A 177 -5.58 11.75 -2.90
N GLY A 178 -5.40 12.93 -3.49
CA GLY A 178 -4.17 13.70 -3.32
C GLY A 178 -3.92 14.14 -1.87
N LEU A 179 -4.98 14.49 -1.14
CA LEU A 179 -4.89 14.86 0.27
C LEU A 179 -4.47 13.67 1.14
N ILE A 180 -5.06 12.50 0.91
CA ILE A 180 -4.74 11.27 1.64
C ILE A 180 -3.32 10.81 1.30
N LEU A 181 -2.95 10.81 0.01
CA LEU A 181 -1.61 10.44 -0.44
C LEU A 181 -0.54 11.28 0.27
N THR A 182 -0.68 12.61 0.20
CA THR A 182 0.27 13.56 0.78
C THR A 182 0.23 13.52 2.32
N GLY A 183 -0.95 13.43 2.90
CA GLY A 183 -1.13 13.36 4.36
C GLY A 183 -0.38 12.17 4.96
N VAL A 184 -0.50 10.99 4.35
CA VAL A 184 0.21 9.79 4.83
C VAL A 184 1.72 9.90 4.61
N TRP A 185 2.19 10.50 3.53
CA TRP A 185 3.63 10.78 3.38
C TRP A 185 4.19 11.67 4.51
N LEU A 186 3.43 12.69 4.93
CA LEU A 186 3.86 13.57 6.02
C LEU A 186 3.91 12.85 7.37
N ILE A 187 2.86 12.10 7.73
CA ILE A 187 2.78 11.42 9.03
C ILE A 187 3.66 10.18 9.11
N SER A 188 3.99 9.54 7.98
CA SER A 188 4.79 8.32 7.96
C SER A 188 6.28 8.53 8.25
N GLY A 189 6.75 9.78 8.23
CA GLY A 189 8.17 10.07 8.39
C GLY A 189 8.99 9.93 7.10
N ILE A 190 8.34 9.65 5.96
CA ILE A 190 9.00 9.52 4.67
C ILE A 190 9.53 10.87 4.18
N VAL A 191 8.71 11.92 4.24
CA VAL A 191 9.09 13.29 3.82
C VAL A 191 9.84 14.00 4.92
N VAL A 192 9.24 14.10 6.09
CA VAL A 192 9.79 14.81 7.25
C VAL A 192 10.16 13.79 8.31
N PRO A 193 11.42 13.75 8.78
CA PRO A 193 11.83 12.83 9.84
C PRO A 193 10.96 12.99 11.08
N LEU A 194 10.53 11.86 11.66
CA LEU A 194 9.67 11.87 12.85
C LEU A 194 10.32 12.56 14.07
N SER A 195 11.66 12.58 14.11
CA SER A 195 12.43 13.28 15.14
C SER A 195 12.15 14.78 15.23
N ASN A 196 11.64 15.38 14.16
CA ASN A 196 11.31 16.81 14.12
C ASN A 196 10.00 17.13 14.85
N PHE A 197 9.24 16.12 15.26
CA PHE A 197 7.96 16.29 15.95
C PHE A 197 8.11 16.00 17.44
N SER A 198 7.24 16.61 18.28
CA SER A 198 7.17 16.30 19.70
C SER A 198 6.74 14.85 19.96
N ARG A 199 7.17 14.27 21.08
CA ARG A 199 6.84 12.85 21.43
C ARG A 199 5.36 12.50 21.31
N PRO A 200 4.39 13.31 21.83
CA PRO A 200 2.97 13.00 21.69
C PRO A 200 2.53 12.90 20.21
N VAL A 201 3.04 13.79 19.35
CA VAL A 201 2.74 13.77 17.90
C VAL A 201 3.33 12.54 17.23
N GLN A 202 4.56 12.16 17.57
CA GLN A 202 5.16 10.92 17.06
C GLN A 202 4.34 9.69 17.44
N LEU A 203 3.81 9.61 18.67
CA LEU A 203 2.95 8.50 19.10
C LEU A 203 1.63 8.47 18.33
N LEU A 204 1.04 9.64 18.08
CA LEU A 204 -0.16 9.75 17.27
C LEU A 204 0.09 9.23 15.83
N PHE A 205 1.20 9.59 15.23
CA PHE A 205 1.57 9.14 13.89
C PHE A 205 1.85 7.64 13.83
N CYS A 206 2.36 7.05 14.93
CA CYS A 206 2.59 5.60 15.03
C CYS A 206 1.31 4.75 15.08
N ILE A 207 0.11 5.36 15.10
CA ILE A 207 -1.14 4.62 14.89
C ILE A 207 -1.23 4.11 13.45
N HIS A 208 -0.62 4.80 12.48
CA HIS A 208 -0.59 4.35 11.10
C HIS A 208 0.53 3.32 10.88
N PRO A 209 0.23 2.13 10.32
CA PRO A 209 1.19 1.03 10.20
C PRO A 209 2.42 1.39 9.36
N LEU A 210 2.26 2.23 8.33
CA LEU A 210 3.37 2.68 7.49
C LEU A 210 4.39 3.50 8.27
N THR A 211 3.95 4.32 9.23
CA THR A 211 4.82 5.10 10.10
C THR A 211 5.76 4.19 10.90
N VAL A 212 5.21 3.10 11.45
CA VAL A 212 5.98 2.14 12.23
C VAL A 212 6.96 1.36 11.33
N ALA A 213 6.54 0.99 10.12
CA ALA A 213 7.41 0.33 9.15
C ALA A 213 8.60 1.24 8.73
N VAL A 214 8.38 2.53 8.55
CA VAL A 214 9.44 3.51 8.23
C VAL A 214 10.39 3.73 9.40
N LYS A 215 9.90 3.71 10.65
CA LYS A 215 10.75 3.84 11.84
C LYS A 215 11.81 2.75 11.97
N ILE A 216 11.61 1.60 11.34
CA ILE A 216 12.59 0.50 11.31
C ILE A 216 13.94 0.96 10.73
N LEU A 217 13.92 1.92 9.79
CA LEU A 217 15.15 2.47 9.18
C LEU A 217 16.00 3.26 10.18
N ALA A 218 15.42 3.72 11.29
CA ALA A 218 16.10 4.47 12.35
C ALA A 218 16.34 3.64 13.62
N ALA A 219 16.04 2.33 13.61
CA ALA A 219 16.23 1.47 14.77
C ALA A 219 17.72 1.32 15.12
N VAL A 220 18.06 1.62 16.36
CA VAL A 220 19.44 1.60 16.86
C VAL A 220 19.83 0.26 17.47
N SER A 221 18.87 -0.45 18.08
CA SER A 221 19.11 -1.73 18.74
C SER A 221 18.29 -2.87 18.14
N ALA A 222 18.79 -4.10 18.27
CA ALA A 222 18.08 -5.30 17.83
C ALA A 222 16.72 -5.47 18.55
N GLN A 223 16.65 -5.10 19.83
CA GLN A 223 15.42 -5.17 20.61
C GLN A 223 14.38 -4.17 20.08
N GLU A 224 14.76 -2.94 19.78
CA GLU A 224 13.90 -1.94 19.17
C GLU A 224 13.42 -2.39 17.80
N LEU A 225 14.31 -2.95 16.97
CA LEU A 225 13.97 -3.49 15.66
C LEU A 225 12.88 -4.55 15.76
N VAL A 226 13.03 -5.54 16.66
CA VAL A 226 12.03 -6.60 16.86
C VAL A 226 10.69 -6.03 17.30
N LEU A 227 10.68 -5.08 18.26
CA LEU A 227 9.45 -4.45 18.72
C LEU A 227 8.74 -3.68 17.61
N LEU A 228 9.48 -2.93 16.78
CA LEU A 228 8.93 -2.22 15.64
C LEU A 228 8.37 -3.18 14.59
N CYS A 229 9.04 -4.30 14.32
CA CYS A 229 8.53 -5.33 13.40
C CYS A 229 7.20 -5.92 13.90
N ILE A 230 7.14 -6.31 15.17
CA ILE A 230 5.91 -6.84 15.78
C ILE A 230 4.78 -5.80 15.72
N ALA A 231 5.08 -4.55 16.07
CA ALA A 231 4.10 -3.47 16.02
C ALA A 231 3.60 -3.18 14.61
N ALA A 232 4.50 -3.14 13.60
CA ALA A 232 4.14 -2.94 12.21
C ALA A 232 3.24 -4.07 11.68
N CYS A 233 3.57 -5.33 11.99
CA CYS A 233 2.74 -6.48 11.64
C CYS A 233 1.37 -6.42 12.32
N ALA A 234 1.32 -6.19 13.64
CA ALA A 234 0.08 -6.16 14.41
C ALA A 234 -0.85 -5.05 13.91
N LEU A 235 -0.33 -3.84 13.68
CA LEU A 235 -1.10 -2.73 13.12
C LEU A 235 -1.58 -3.01 11.70
N SER A 236 -0.73 -3.57 10.84
CA SER A 236 -1.12 -3.93 9.46
C SER A 236 -2.24 -4.97 9.48
N ILE A 237 -2.17 -5.99 10.33
CA ILE A 237 -3.23 -6.98 10.49
C ILE A 237 -4.51 -6.32 11.01
N CYS A 238 -4.42 -5.44 12.01
CA CYS A 238 -5.57 -4.70 12.52
C CYS A 238 -6.24 -3.87 11.42
N PHE A 239 -5.46 -3.11 10.65
CA PHE A 239 -5.96 -2.32 9.52
C PHE A 239 -6.58 -3.20 8.43
N ALA A 240 -5.98 -4.35 8.11
CA ALA A 240 -6.53 -5.27 7.14
C ALA A 240 -7.89 -5.86 7.60
N ILE A 241 -8.00 -6.25 8.87
CA ILE A 241 -9.26 -6.76 9.45
C ILE A 241 -10.33 -5.66 9.46
N VAL A 242 -10.01 -4.47 9.96
CA VAL A 242 -10.94 -3.34 10.00
C VAL A 242 -11.33 -2.95 8.59
N GLY A 243 -10.36 -2.78 7.68
CA GLY A 243 -10.59 -2.44 6.28
C GLY A 243 -11.52 -3.44 5.59
N SER A 244 -11.27 -4.74 5.74
CA SER A 244 -12.11 -5.78 5.16
C SER A 244 -13.55 -5.73 5.68
N LYS A 245 -13.75 -5.53 6.99
CA LYS A 245 -15.09 -5.39 7.58
C LYS A 245 -15.80 -4.13 7.10
N VAL A 246 -15.10 -3.00 7.06
CA VAL A 246 -15.68 -1.72 6.62
C VAL A 246 -16.02 -1.79 5.13
N VAL A 247 -15.15 -2.35 4.28
CA VAL A 247 -15.43 -2.59 2.86
C VAL A 247 -16.67 -3.45 2.70
N ALA A 248 -16.77 -4.56 3.43
CA ALA A 248 -17.95 -5.45 3.37
C ALA A 248 -19.24 -4.73 3.79
N ALA A 249 -19.20 -3.93 4.86
CA ALA A 249 -20.35 -3.15 5.34
C ALA A 249 -20.74 -2.05 4.34
N SER A 250 -19.75 -1.33 3.77
CA SER A 250 -19.95 -0.29 2.76
C SER A 250 -20.63 -0.83 1.52
N PHE A 251 -20.20 -1.99 1.08
CA PHE A 251 -20.77 -2.67 -0.06
C PHE A 251 -22.21 -3.14 0.19
N ALA A 252 -22.47 -3.74 1.37
CA ALA A 252 -23.82 -4.12 1.75
C ALA A 252 -24.76 -2.91 1.78
N ARG A 253 -24.25 -1.75 2.19
CA ARG A 253 -24.99 -0.48 2.17
C ARG A 253 -25.30 -0.03 0.74
N VAL A 254 -24.31 0.05 -0.13
CA VAL A 254 -24.47 0.44 -1.54
C VAL A 254 -25.47 -0.46 -2.26
N ARG A 255 -25.43 -1.77 -2.00
CA ARG A 255 -26.41 -2.73 -2.53
C ARG A 255 -27.85 -2.46 -2.06
N ARG A 256 -28.04 -2.06 -0.79
CA ARG A 256 -29.38 -1.77 -0.24
C ARG A 256 -29.95 -0.45 -0.75
N GLU A 257 -29.10 0.55 -0.86
CA GLU A 257 -29.50 1.91 -1.29
C GLU A 257 -29.69 2.00 -2.81
N GLY A 258 -29.26 0.99 -3.57
CA GLY A 258 -29.36 0.99 -5.04
C GLY A 258 -28.54 2.10 -5.68
N ASP A 259 -27.52 2.63 -4.97
CA ASP A 259 -26.70 3.74 -5.42
C ASP A 259 -25.59 3.23 -6.35
N PHE A 260 -25.95 2.97 -7.60
CA PHE A 260 -25.06 2.46 -8.63
C PHE A 260 -24.41 3.55 -9.49
N SER A 261 -24.80 4.81 -9.29
CA SER A 261 -24.36 5.96 -10.08
C SER A 261 -23.12 6.68 -9.50
#